data_5fae025eeed8bf5d796716c5e57790bb
#
_entry.id   5fae025eeed8bf5d796716c5e57790bb
#
_cell.length_a   1.000
_cell.length_b   1.000
_cell.length_c   1.000
_cell.angle_alpha   90.00
_cell.angle_beta   90.00
_cell.angle_gamma   90.00
#
_symmetry.space_group_name_H-M   'P 1'
#
loop_
_entity.id
_entity.type
_entity.pdbx_description
1 polymer ?
#
loop_
_entity_poly.entity_id
_entity_poly.type
_entity_poly.pdbx_seq_one_letter_code
_entity_poly.pdbx_strand_id
1 'polypeptide(L)'
;MSTEQVQVGILMGSQSDLPVMTAAGEVLDELKIGYEMRIMSAHRTPAEADAFASSAAGKGMKVLICGAGLAAHLAGAVAGRTPLPVIGVPLNSALDGLDALLATVQMPPGVPVATVAIGRAGAKNAAWLAARIIGTGDPAVQQRVIDGFNAAAD
;
A
#
# COMPACT_ATOMS: atom_id res chain seq x y z
N MET A 1 -0.05 -18.53 2.33
CA MET A 1 1.27 -17.96 2.68
C MET A 1 2.29 -18.57 1.73
N SER A 2 2.81 -17.77 0.81
CA SER A 2 3.92 -18.22 -0.02
C SER A 2 5.21 -18.21 0.81
N THR A 3 6.11 -19.16 0.57
CA THR A 3 7.47 -19.19 1.12
C THR A 3 8.37 -18.12 0.49
N GLU A 4 7.80 -17.24 -0.33
CA GLU A 4 8.50 -16.15 -0.98
C GLU A 4 8.81 -15.03 0.02
N GLN A 5 9.93 -14.36 -0.19
CA GLN A 5 10.33 -13.21 0.60
C GLN A 5 9.24 -12.14 0.56
N VAL A 6 8.82 -11.64 1.73
CA VAL A 6 7.86 -10.54 1.82
C VAL A 6 8.51 -9.26 1.30
N GLN A 7 7.97 -8.73 0.20
CA GLN A 7 8.44 -7.51 -0.45
C GLN A 7 7.51 -6.32 -0.28
N VAL A 8 6.24 -6.56 0.06
CA VAL A 8 5.23 -5.51 0.25
C VAL A 8 4.58 -5.63 1.62
N GLY A 9 4.51 -4.52 2.34
CA GLY A 9 3.68 -4.40 3.53
C GLY A 9 2.36 -3.72 3.18
N ILE A 10 1.23 -4.30 3.58
CA ILE A 10 -0.09 -3.71 3.44
C ILE A 10 -0.63 -3.40 4.83
N LEU A 11 -0.84 -2.12 5.10
CA LEU A 11 -1.35 -1.62 6.38
C LEU A 11 -2.73 -0.99 6.20
N MET A 12 -3.59 -1.16 7.18
CA MET A 12 -4.90 -0.53 7.22
C MET A 12 -5.27 -0.16 8.66
N GLY A 13 -6.04 0.91 8.84
CA GLY A 13 -6.33 1.47 10.14
C GLY A 13 -7.38 0.72 10.96
N SER A 14 -8.19 -0.12 10.31
CA SER A 14 -9.33 -0.79 10.94
C SER A 14 -9.64 -2.14 10.30
N GLN A 15 -10.26 -3.03 11.09
CA GLN A 15 -10.80 -4.30 10.58
C GLN A 15 -11.85 -4.08 9.47
N SER A 16 -12.60 -2.98 9.52
CA SER A 16 -13.59 -2.63 8.50
C SER A 16 -12.98 -2.31 7.13
N ASP A 17 -11.69 -2.02 7.06
CA ASP A 17 -10.96 -1.72 5.82
C ASP A 17 -10.52 -3.00 5.08
N LEU A 18 -10.49 -4.13 5.78
CA LEU A 18 -9.97 -5.40 5.27
C LEU A 18 -10.65 -5.87 3.98
N PRO A 19 -11.99 -5.81 3.82
CA PRO A 19 -12.64 -6.25 2.57
C PRO A 19 -12.16 -5.48 1.34
N VAL A 20 -11.83 -4.19 1.48
CA VAL A 20 -11.32 -3.36 0.38
C VAL A 20 -9.84 -3.63 0.15
N MET A 21 -9.03 -3.64 1.22
CA MET A 21 -7.58 -3.79 1.11
C MET A 21 -7.14 -5.21 0.69
N THR A 22 -7.98 -6.22 0.89
CA THR A 22 -7.77 -7.58 0.37
C THR A 22 -7.57 -7.58 -1.15
N ALA A 23 -8.19 -6.64 -1.87
CA ALA A 23 -8.01 -6.52 -3.31
C ALA A 23 -6.56 -6.20 -3.73
N ALA A 24 -5.78 -5.54 -2.89
CA ALA A 24 -4.35 -5.35 -3.13
C ALA A 24 -3.59 -6.69 -3.02
N GLY A 25 -3.91 -7.49 -2.00
CA GLY A 25 -3.33 -8.82 -1.83
C GLY A 25 -3.63 -9.75 -3.00
N GLU A 26 -4.87 -9.75 -3.49
CA GLU A 26 -5.28 -10.55 -4.67
C GLU A 26 -4.40 -10.26 -5.89
N VAL A 27 -4.13 -8.98 -6.18
CA VAL A 27 -3.24 -8.58 -7.29
C VAL A 27 -1.79 -9.03 -7.04
N LEU A 28 -1.29 -8.88 -5.82
CA LEU A 28 0.07 -9.33 -5.49
C LEU A 28 0.21 -10.86 -5.60
N ASP A 29 -0.82 -11.61 -5.22
CA ASP A 29 -0.86 -13.07 -5.41
C ASP A 29 -0.79 -13.45 -6.90
N GLU A 30 -1.57 -12.79 -7.75
CA GLU A 30 -1.52 -12.98 -9.21
C GLU A 30 -0.14 -12.69 -9.79
N LEU A 31 0.53 -11.67 -9.27
CA LEU A 31 1.86 -11.26 -9.69
C LEU A 31 2.99 -12.03 -8.97
N LYS A 32 2.66 -12.98 -8.09
CA LYS A 32 3.62 -13.78 -7.31
C LYS A 32 4.60 -12.91 -6.52
N ILE A 33 4.08 -11.88 -5.86
CA ILE A 33 4.85 -11.00 -4.98
C ILE A 33 4.43 -11.27 -3.54
N GLY A 34 5.39 -11.65 -2.69
CA GLY A 34 5.15 -11.88 -1.28
C GLY A 34 4.76 -10.61 -0.54
N TYR A 35 3.74 -10.68 0.31
CA TYR A 35 3.27 -9.56 1.11
C TYR A 35 2.86 -9.96 2.52
N GLU A 36 2.83 -9.00 3.41
CA GLU A 36 2.31 -9.09 4.77
C GLU A 36 1.21 -8.06 4.95
N MET A 37 0.05 -8.47 5.48
CA MET A 37 -1.10 -7.59 5.72
C MET A 37 -1.33 -7.43 7.21
N ARG A 38 -1.43 -6.19 7.69
CA ARG A 38 -1.60 -5.86 9.11
C ARG A 38 -2.63 -4.75 9.33
N ILE A 39 -3.35 -4.85 10.43
CA ILE A 39 -4.22 -3.78 10.92
C ILE A 39 -3.43 -2.99 11.95
N MET A 40 -3.15 -1.72 11.63
CA MET A 40 -2.41 -0.79 12.49
C MET A 40 -2.97 0.62 12.29
N SER A 41 -3.39 1.27 13.34
CA SER A 41 -3.95 2.62 13.29
C SER A 41 -2.91 3.66 13.68
N ALA A 42 -2.75 4.70 12.86
CA ALA A 42 -1.91 5.84 13.22
C ALA A 42 -2.40 6.56 14.49
N HIS A 43 -3.71 6.50 14.75
CA HIS A 43 -4.32 7.16 15.90
C HIS A 43 -4.46 6.26 17.14
N ARG A 44 -4.79 4.97 16.95
CA ARG A 44 -5.07 4.04 18.06
C ARG A 44 -3.88 3.18 18.45
N THR A 45 -3.01 2.82 17.50
CA THR A 45 -1.82 2.01 17.72
C THR A 45 -0.57 2.63 17.07
N PRO A 46 -0.25 3.91 17.39
CA PRO A 46 0.83 4.63 16.70
C PRO A 46 2.21 3.98 16.89
N ALA A 47 2.47 3.38 18.05
CA ALA A 47 3.75 2.73 18.31
C ALA A 47 3.97 1.49 17.44
N GLU A 48 2.92 0.70 17.16
CA GLU A 48 3.00 -0.46 16.27
C GLU A 48 3.24 -0.03 14.83
N ALA A 49 2.51 0.99 14.36
CA ALA A 49 2.70 1.53 13.01
C ALA A 49 4.10 2.11 12.81
N ASP A 50 4.63 2.81 13.81
CA ASP A 50 6.00 3.35 13.80
C ASP A 50 7.06 2.24 13.75
N ALA A 51 6.92 1.22 14.59
CA ALA A 51 7.84 0.08 14.64
C ALA A 51 7.81 -0.73 13.34
N PHE A 52 6.65 -0.93 12.74
CA PHE A 52 6.52 -1.61 11.45
C PHE A 52 7.22 -0.81 10.35
N ALA A 53 6.91 0.47 10.23
CA ALA A 53 7.46 1.35 9.19
C ALA A 53 8.99 1.45 9.26
N SER A 54 9.54 1.67 10.45
CA SER A 54 10.99 1.83 10.65
C SER A 54 11.79 0.54 10.44
N SER A 55 11.17 -0.63 10.67
CA SER A 55 11.84 -1.93 10.49
C SER A 55 11.65 -2.55 9.10
N ALA A 56 10.71 -2.06 8.30
CA ALA A 56 10.29 -2.69 7.05
C ALA A 56 11.44 -2.86 6.03
N ALA A 57 12.25 -1.81 5.83
CA ALA A 57 13.38 -1.87 4.91
C ALA A 57 14.42 -2.93 5.32
N GLY A 58 14.72 -3.01 6.61
CA GLY A 58 15.66 -4.01 7.17
C GLY A 58 15.15 -5.46 7.05
N LYS A 59 13.83 -5.64 6.95
CA LYS A 59 13.18 -6.94 6.72
C LYS A 59 13.10 -7.34 5.23
N GLY A 60 13.61 -6.50 4.33
CA GLY A 60 13.61 -6.76 2.90
C GLY A 60 12.39 -6.30 2.14
N MET A 61 11.46 -5.60 2.79
CA MET A 61 10.34 -4.96 2.09
C MET A 61 10.84 -3.86 1.15
N LYS A 62 10.11 -3.64 0.07
CA LYS A 62 10.43 -2.67 -0.99
C LYS A 62 9.41 -1.55 -1.08
N VAL A 63 8.16 -1.82 -0.71
CA VAL A 63 7.04 -0.87 -0.81
C VAL A 63 6.08 -1.10 0.35
N LEU A 64 5.51 -0.02 0.88
CA LEU A 64 4.42 -0.09 1.85
C LEU A 64 3.15 0.50 1.23
N ILE A 65 2.04 -0.19 1.38
CA ILE A 65 0.70 0.23 0.96
C ILE A 65 -0.12 0.50 2.22
N CYS A 66 -0.70 1.68 2.33
CA CYS A 66 -1.47 2.08 3.51
C CYS A 66 -2.87 2.53 3.11
N GLY A 67 -3.91 1.85 3.62
CA GLY A 67 -5.30 2.20 3.43
C GLY A 67 -5.90 2.82 4.68
N ALA A 68 -6.58 3.96 4.55
CA ALA A 68 -7.27 4.62 5.65
C ALA A 68 -8.43 5.48 5.15
N GLY A 69 -9.47 5.57 5.96
CA GLY A 69 -10.63 6.45 5.74
C GLY A 69 -10.65 7.63 6.71
N LEU A 70 -11.63 8.50 6.55
CA LEU A 70 -11.83 9.70 7.38
C LEU A 70 -10.56 10.60 7.40
N ALA A 71 -10.04 10.94 8.58
CA ALA A 71 -8.74 11.59 8.75
C ALA A 71 -7.62 10.56 8.47
N ALA A 72 -7.39 10.27 7.21
CA ALA A 72 -6.55 9.19 6.71
C ALA A 72 -5.05 9.50 6.87
N HIS A 73 -4.55 9.49 8.10
CA HIS A 73 -3.17 9.87 8.44
C HIS A 73 -2.16 8.72 8.34
N LEU A 74 -2.61 7.47 8.16
CA LEU A 74 -1.73 6.30 8.25
C LEU A 74 -0.58 6.35 7.22
N ALA A 75 -0.88 6.60 5.95
CA ALA A 75 0.15 6.64 4.91
C ALA A 75 1.19 7.73 5.16
N GLY A 76 0.76 8.93 5.55
CA GLY A 76 1.66 10.04 5.89
C GLY A 76 2.51 9.77 7.11
N ALA A 77 1.93 9.18 8.16
CA ALA A 77 2.66 8.78 9.37
C ALA A 77 3.73 7.71 9.05
N VAL A 78 3.38 6.72 8.24
CA VAL A 78 4.32 5.67 7.79
C VAL A 78 5.43 6.26 6.92
N ALA A 79 5.09 7.14 5.97
CA ALA A 79 6.07 7.77 5.08
C ALA A 79 7.12 8.60 5.82
N GLY A 80 6.77 9.16 6.97
CA GLY A 80 7.72 9.88 7.83
C GLY A 80 8.69 8.98 8.61
N ARG A 81 8.53 7.65 8.56
CA ARG A 81 9.29 6.68 9.35
C ARG A 81 10.06 5.65 8.53
N THR A 82 9.94 5.69 7.22
CA THR A 82 10.61 4.73 6.34
C THR A 82 11.22 5.41 5.13
N PRO A 83 12.36 4.94 4.62
CA PRO A 83 12.89 5.38 3.33
C PRO A 83 12.20 4.70 2.14
N LEU A 84 11.34 3.72 2.39
CA LEU A 84 10.64 2.98 1.33
C LEU A 84 9.55 3.84 0.66
N PRO A 85 9.25 3.59 -0.62
CA PRO A 85 8.05 4.14 -1.24
C PRO A 85 6.79 3.77 -0.46
N VAL A 86 5.93 4.74 -0.20
CA VAL A 86 4.63 4.55 0.45
C VAL A 86 3.53 4.92 -0.52
N ILE A 87 2.58 4.02 -0.69
CA ILE A 87 1.40 4.19 -1.53
C ILE A 87 0.19 4.30 -0.63
N GLY A 88 -0.55 5.39 -0.74
CA GLY A 88 -1.75 5.66 0.05
C GLY A 88 -3.02 5.32 -0.72
N VAL A 89 -3.90 4.56 -0.09
CA VAL A 89 -5.23 4.20 -0.61
C VAL A 89 -6.28 4.92 0.24
N PRO A 90 -6.91 5.98 -0.28
CA PRO A 90 -8.02 6.62 0.41
C PRO A 90 -9.23 5.69 0.44
N LEU A 91 -9.86 5.53 1.61
CA LEU A 91 -11.01 4.66 1.76
C LEU A 91 -12.29 5.48 1.91
N ASN A 92 -13.36 5.00 1.29
CA ASN A 92 -14.65 5.66 1.32
C ASN A 92 -15.27 5.58 2.73
N SER A 93 -15.75 6.71 3.21
CA SER A 93 -16.50 6.84 4.45
C SER A 93 -17.51 8.00 4.35
N ALA A 94 -17.53 8.94 5.29
CA ALA A 94 -18.56 9.96 5.44
C ALA A 94 -18.70 10.92 4.26
N LEU A 95 -17.60 11.32 3.58
CA LEU A 95 -17.60 12.29 2.45
C LEU A 95 -17.22 11.60 1.12
N ASP A 96 -17.72 10.39 0.89
CA ASP A 96 -17.45 9.61 -0.32
C ASP A 96 -15.93 9.39 -0.58
N GLY A 97 -15.13 9.45 0.47
CA GLY A 97 -13.68 9.27 0.41
C GLY A 97 -12.90 10.53 0.04
N LEU A 98 -13.53 11.66 -0.24
CA LEU A 98 -12.84 12.91 -0.57
C LEU A 98 -12.00 13.43 0.60
N ASP A 99 -12.51 13.33 1.82
CA ASP A 99 -11.80 13.66 3.05
C ASP A 99 -10.53 12.79 3.21
N ALA A 100 -10.65 11.48 2.99
CA ALA A 100 -9.51 10.56 3.02
C ALA A 100 -8.50 10.85 1.90
N LEU A 101 -8.96 11.15 0.69
CA LEU A 101 -8.10 11.52 -0.43
C LEU A 101 -7.27 12.77 -0.10
N LEU A 102 -7.88 13.83 0.38
CA LEU A 102 -7.19 15.07 0.73
C LEU A 102 -6.22 14.87 1.91
N ALA A 103 -6.61 14.09 2.93
CA ALA A 103 -5.75 13.77 4.06
C ALA A 103 -4.53 12.93 3.67
N THR A 104 -4.65 12.11 2.62
CA THR A 104 -3.58 11.22 2.14
C THR A 104 -2.64 11.94 1.17
N VAL A 105 -3.17 12.76 0.24
CA VAL A 105 -2.40 13.32 -0.88
C VAL A 105 -1.63 14.59 -0.52
N GLN A 106 -2.13 15.41 0.42
CA GLN A 106 -1.57 16.72 0.75
C GLN A 106 -0.37 16.61 1.71
N MET A 107 0.69 15.94 1.24
CA MET A 107 1.91 15.75 2.02
C MET A 107 2.91 16.89 1.84
N PRO A 108 3.69 17.23 2.88
CA PRO A 108 4.74 18.24 2.78
C PRO A 108 5.90 17.75 1.90
N PRO A 109 6.66 18.69 1.28
CA PRO A 109 7.86 18.34 0.53
C PRO A 109 8.86 17.53 1.37
N GLY A 110 9.39 16.47 0.78
CA GLY A 110 10.35 15.57 1.43
C GLY A 110 9.72 14.33 2.10
N VAL A 111 8.41 14.31 2.28
CA VAL A 111 7.67 13.15 2.82
C VAL A 111 6.56 12.76 1.83
N PRO A 112 6.91 12.14 0.69
CA PRO A 112 5.93 11.83 -0.35
C PRO A 112 5.08 10.61 -0.03
N VAL A 113 3.80 10.66 -0.44
CA VAL A 113 2.90 9.52 -0.51
C VAL A 113 2.33 9.44 -1.92
N ALA A 114 2.56 8.32 -2.61
CA ALA A 114 1.94 8.06 -3.91
C ALA A 114 0.47 7.70 -3.70
N THR A 115 -0.43 8.63 -3.92
CA THR A 115 -1.86 8.45 -3.65
C THR A 115 -2.59 7.94 -4.88
N VAL A 116 -3.34 6.86 -4.72
CA VAL A 116 -4.12 6.21 -5.77
C VAL A 116 -5.62 6.50 -5.63
N ALA A 117 -6.46 5.86 -6.45
CA ALA A 117 -7.90 6.07 -6.43
C ALA A 117 -8.55 5.66 -5.10
N ILE A 118 -9.72 6.21 -4.84
CA ILE A 118 -10.52 5.91 -3.65
C ILE A 118 -11.07 4.47 -3.73
N GLY A 119 -10.95 3.71 -2.66
CA GLY A 119 -11.58 2.42 -2.49
C GLY A 119 -10.90 1.25 -3.21
N ARG A 120 -11.69 0.26 -3.63
CA ARG A 120 -11.20 -1.01 -4.16
C ARG A 120 -10.33 -0.85 -5.42
N ALA A 121 -10.70 0.03 -6.33
CA ALA A 121 -9.89 0.32 -7.53
C ALA A 121 -8.51 0.86 -7.14
N GLY A 122 -8.46 1.74 -6.14
CA GLY A 122 -7.21 2.26 -5.59
C GLY A 122 -6.37 1.17 -4.93
N ALA A 123 -6.99 0.26 -4.16
CA ALA A 123 -6.28 -0.87 -3.55
C ALA A 123 -5.60 -1.76 -4.61
N LYS A 124 -6.31 -2.10 -5.69
CA LYS A 124 -5.73 -2.84 -6.83
C LYS A 124 -4.59 -2.08 -7.48
N ASN A 125 -4.79 -0.80 -7.77
CA ASN A 125 -3.75 0.03 -8.40
C ASN A 125 -2.55 0.27 -7.50
N ALA A 126 -2.72 0.29 -6.19
CA ALA A 126 -1.60 0.32 -5.25
C ALA A 126 -0.70 -0.91 -5.40
N ALA A 127 -1.29 -2.09 -5.53
CA ALA A 127 -0.54 -3.32 -5.78
C ALA A 127 0.15 -3.33 -7.15
N TRP A 128 -0.53 -2.88 -8.20
CA TRP A 128 0.07 -2.72 -9.52
C TRP A 128 1.24 -1.72 -9.51
N LEU A 129 1.10 -0.61 -8.80
CA LEU A 129 2.18 0.38 -8.66
C LEU A 129 3.35 -0.18 -7.87
N ALA A 130 3.08 -0.89 -6.77
CA ALA A 130 4.11 -1.58 -6.00
C ALA A 130 4.90 -2.58 -6.86
N ALA A 131 4.20 -3.39 -7.66
CA ALA A 131 4.81 -4.33 -8.58
C ALA A 131 5.69 -3.63 -9.63
N ARG A 132 5.25 -2.50 -10.17
CA ARG A 132 6.04 -1.69 -11.11
C ARG A 132 7.29 -1.13 -10.48
N ILE A 133 7.20 -0.64 -9.24
CA ILE A 133 8.36 -0.14 -8.48
C ILE A 133 9.37 -1.26 -8.28
N ILE A 134 8.94 -2.44 -7.81
CA ILE A 134 9.80 -3.60 -7.61
C ILE A 134 10.42 -4.04 -8.93
N GLY A 135 9.62 -4.06 -10.00
CA GLY A 135 10.05 -4.46 -11.34
C GLY A 135 11.15 -3.58 -11.96
N THR A 136 11.37 -2.36 -11.47
CA THR A 136 12.49 -1.53 -11.94
C THR A 136 13.85 -2.13 -11.61
N GLY A 137 13.93 -2.96 -10.57
CA GLY A 137 15.14 -3.66 -10.13
C GLY A 137 15.05 -5.19 -10.19
N ASP A 138 13.91 -5.73 -10.62
CA ASP A 138 13.66 -7.18 -10.70
C ASP A 138 13.02 -7.54 -12.04
N PRO A 139 13.83 -8.05 -13.01
CA PRO A 139 13.34 -8.38 -14.35
C PRO A 139 12.22 -9.42 -14.37
N ALA A 140 12.20 -10.36 -13.43
CA ALA A 140 11.15 -11.38 -13.35
C ALA A 140 9.81 -10.77 -12.93
N VAL A 141 9.81 -9.85 -11.98
CA VAL A 141 8.63 -9.08 -11.59
C VAL A 141 8.17 -8.20 -12.75
N GLN A 142 9.10 -7.49 -13.40
CA GLN A 142 8.79 -6.65 -14.55
C GLN A 142 8.08 -7.43 -15.66
N GLN A 143 8.54 -8.65 -15.97
CA GLN A 143 7.90 -9.47 -16.99
C GLN A 143 6.47 -9.87 -16.60
N ARG A 144 6.24 -10.22 -15.32
CA ARG A 144 4.88 -10.53 -14.85
C ARG A 144 3.94 -9.31 -14.92
N VAL A 145 4.47 -8.11 -14.66
CA VAL A 145 3.72 -6.85 -14.83
C VAL A 145 3.33 -6.64 -16.31
N ILE A 146 4.26 -6.85 -17.22
CA ILE A 146 4.01 -6.73 -18.68
C ILE A 146 2.94 -7.74 -19.11
N ASP A 147 3.07 -8.99 -18.72
CA ASP A 147 2.13 -10.05 -19.07
C ASP A 147 0.72 -9.76 -18.54
N GLY A 148 0.60 -9.32 -17.28
CA GLY A 148 -0.67 -8.95 -16.67
C GLY A 148 -1.30 -7.72 -17.31
N PHE A 149 -0.50 -6.72 -17.69
CA PHE A 149 -0.98 -5.54 -18.40
C PHE A 149 -1.54 -5.91 -19.78
N ASN A 150 -0.85 -6.76 -20.53
CA ASN A 150 -1.30 -7.22 -21.85
C ASN A 150 -2.58 -8.05 -21.74
N ALA A 151 -2.69 -8.94 -20.76
CA ALA A 151 -3.89 -9.73 -20.53
C ALA A 151 -5.13 -8.88 -20.18
N ALA A 152 -4.95 -7.73 -19.56
CA ALA A 152 -6.04 -6.82 -19.21
C ALA A 152 -6.50 -5.96 -20.40
N ALA A 153 -5.74 -5.90 -21.50
CA ALA A 153 -6.06 -5.13 -22.71
C ALA A 153 -6.91 -5.94 -23.71
N ASP A 154 -6.99 -7.27 -23.55
CA ASP A 154 -7.80 -8.19 -24.37
C ASP A 154 -9.21 -8.36 -23.78
#